data_bf8142dddcd62b8f4e69f731e5a187dd
#
_entry.id   bf8142dddcd62b8f4e69f731e5a187dd
#
_cell.length_a   1.000
_cell.length_b   1.000
_cell.length_c   1.000
_cell.angle_alpha   90.00
_cell.angle_beta   90.00
_cell.angle_gamma   90.00
#
_symmetry.space_group_name_H-M   'P 1'
#
loop_
_entity.id
_entity.type
_entity.pdbx_description
1 polymer ?
#
loop_
_entity_poly.entity_id
_entity_poly.type
_entity_poly.pdbx_seq_one_letter_code
_entity_poly.pdbx_strand_id
1 'polypeptide(L)'
;IGYVVSTKRKQRQLQEFGDKELMAQLMPDASKSRPIWKFCLLIVAFVLLIVAAARPQYGQKENTVKRQGIEVMVALDISNSMLAEDVAPNRLDRAKQMLSKMIDNMVDDKVGLVVFAGEAFTQLPITCDYVSAKMFLNTITPNLIQTQGTAIGTALQTAISSFGSLESEAGRAIVLITDGENHEDD
;
A
#
# COMPACT_ATOMS: atom_id res chain seq x y z
N ILE A 1 45.42 -6.48 -24.28
CA ILE A 1 46.80 -5.95 -24.41
C ILE A 1 47.80 -6.85 -23.67
N GLY A 2 47.55 -7.24 -22.39
CA GLY A 2 48.46 -8.09 -21.59
C GLY A 2 48.74 -9.48 -22.19
N TYR A 3 47.77 -10.14 -22.79
CA TYR A 3 47.93 -11.45 -23.40
C TYR A 3 48.84 -11.40 -24.66
N VAL A 4 48.65 -10.40 -25.52
CA VAL A 4 49.49 -10.20 -26.72
C VAL A 4 50.94 -9.91 -26.34
N VAL A 5 51.13 -9.11 -25.27
CA VAL A 5 52.48 -8.81 -24.75
C VAL A 5 53.14 -10.04 -24.16
N SER A 6 52.37 -10.87 -23.41
CA SER A 6 52.88 -12.11 -22.84
C SER A 6 53.24 -13.16 -23.89
N THR A 7 52.45 -13.29 -24.94
CA THR A 7 52.71 -14.20 -26.06
C THR A 7 53.94 -13.76 -26.90
N LYS A 8 54.09 -12.45 -27.12
CA LYS A 8 55.26 -11.90 -27.80
C LYS A 8 56.57 -12.07 -26.95
N ARG A 9 56.46 -11.90 -25.61
CA ARG A 9 57.60 -12.16 -24.73
C ARG A 9 58.01 -13.66 -24.73
N LYS A 10 57.06 -14.58 -24.66
CA LYS A 10 57.35 -16.01 -24.80
C LYS A 10 57.97 -16.35 -26.16
N GLN A 11 57.51 -15.78 -27.24
CA GLN A 11 58.11 -16.00 -28.57
C GLN A 11 59.53 -15.45 -28.68
N ARG A 12 59.84 -14.29 -28.06
CA ARG A 12 61.18 -13.76 -27.99
C ARG A 12 62.14 -14.63 -27.21
N GLN A 13 61.68 -15.09 -26.04
CA GLN A 13 62.49 -16.00 -25.20
C GLN A 13 62.75 -17.33 -25.88
N LEU A 14 61.79 -17.88 -26.65
CA LEU A 14 62.00 -19.07 -27.46
C LEU A 14 62.98 -18.89 -28.63
N GLN A 15 63.08 -17.65 -29.15
CA GLN A 15 64.02 -17.32 -30.22
C GLN A 15 65.47 -17.18 -29.73
N GLU A 16 65.67 -16.83 -28.44
CA GLU A 16 66.99 -16.74 -27.79
C GLU A 16 67.53 -18.12 -27.39
N PHE A 17 66.69 -19.18 -27.28
CA PHE A 17 67.09 -20.52 -26.85
C PHE A 17 67.47 -21.46 -27.99
N GLY A 18 67.25 -21.18 -29.25
CA GLY A 18 67.63 -22.04 -30.35
C GLY A 18 66.87 -21.87 -31.66
N ASP A 19 67.32 -22.59 -32.70
CA ASP A 19 66.71 -22.53 -34.04
C ASP A 19 65.29 -23.02 -34.06
N LYS A 20 64.37 -22.30 -34.76
CA LYS A 20 62.96 -22.58 -34.84
C LYS A 20 62.62 -23.99 -35.33
N GLU A 21 63.47 -24.56 -36.20
CA GLU A 21 63.24 -25.92 -36.76
C GLU A 21 63.50 -27.02 -35.75
N LEU A 22 64.52 -26.87 -34.93
CA LEU A 22 64.83 -27.84 -33.84
C LEU A 22 63.75 -27.83 -32.74
N MET A 23 63.24 -26.64 -32.40
CA MET A 23 62.20 -26.50 -31.37
C MET A 23 60.82 -27.08 -31.87
N ALA A 24 60.55 -27.03 -33.14
CA ALA A 24 59.33 -27.64 -33.71
C ALA A 24 59.35 -29.16 -33.66
N GLN A 25 60.54 -29.79 -33.77
CA GLN A 25 60.69 -31.23 -33.63
C GLN A 25 60.64 -31.71 -32.14
N LEU A 26 61.05 -30.86 -31.21
CA LEU A 26 61.05 -31.18 -29.76
C LEU A 26 59.68 -31.03 -29.10
N MET A 27 58.76 -30.28 -29.73
CA MET A 27 57.41 -30.03 -29.21
C MET A 27 56.31 -30.29 -30.26
N PRO A 28 56.08 -31.54 -30.70
CA PRO A 28 55.08 -31.87 -31.72
C PRO A 28 53.65 -31.55 -31.26
N ASP A 29 53.40 -31.51 -29.95
CA ASP A 29 52.06 -31.30 -29.35
C ASP A 29 51.77 -29.80 -28.97
N ALA A 30 52.64 -28.88 -29.34
CA ALA A 30 52.39 -27.44 -29.05
C ALA A 30 51.29 -26.85 -29.94
N SER A 31 50.04 -27.17 -29.63
CA SER A 31 48.86 -26.65 -30.32
C SER A 31 48.79 -25.14 -30.15
N LYS A 32 48.88 -24.40 -31.24
CA LYS A 32 48.73 -22.94 -31.30
C LYS A 32 47.31 -22.46 -30.91
N SER A 33 46.34 -23.33 -31.00
CA SER A 33 44.91 -23.02 -30.74
C SER A 33 44.52 -23.11 -29.25
N ARG A 34 45.15 -23.99 -28.48
CA ARG A 34 44.81 -24.23 -27.07
C ARG A 34 44.89 -22.97 -26.17
N PRO A 35 45.88 -22.09 -26.30
CA PRO A 35 45.95 -20.88 -25.47
C PRO A 35 44.87 -19.86 -25.86
N ILE A 36 44.45 -19.82 -27.15
CA ILE A 36 43.40 -18.92 -27.62
C ILE A 36 42.05 -19.35 -27.05
N TRP A 37 41.74 -20.68 -27.11
CA TRP A 37 40.53 -21.22 -26.55
C TRP A 37 40.41 -20.98 -25.04
N LYS A 38 41.52 -21.15 -24.29
CA LYS A 38 41.55 -20.85 -22.85
C LYS A 38 41.27 -19.38 -22.56
N PHE A 39 41.80 -18.47 -23.39
CA PHE A 39 41.57 -17.03 -23.24
C PHE A 39 40.12 -16.65 -23.54
N CYS A 40 39.53 -17.20 -24.62
CA CYS A 40 38.12 -16.99 -24.93
C CYS A 40 37.20 -17.50 -23.82
N LEU A 41 37.45 -18.70 -23.28
CA LEU A 41 36.70 -19.27 -22.17
C LEU A 41 36.79 -18.37 -20.91
N LEU A 42 37.97 -17.82 -20.62
CA LEU A 42 38.17 -16.92 -19.51
C LEU A 42 37.37 -15.62 -19.68
N ILE A 43 37.34 -15.04 -20.89
CA ILE A 43 36.55 -13.86 -21.20
C ILE A 43 35.05 -14.15 -21.02
N VAL A 44 34.56 -15.29 -21.54
CA VAL A 44 33.14 -15.69 -21.40
C VAL A 44 32.78 -15.86 -19.92
N ALA A 45 33.63 -16.51 -19.14
CA ALA A 45 33.42 -16.68 -17.70
C ALA A 45 33.38 -15.33 -16.96
N PHE A 46 34.24 -14.40 -17.36
CA PHE A 46 34.29 -13.08 -16.77
C PHE A 46 33.03 -12.25 -17.11
N VAL A 47 32.57 -12.32 -18.35
CA VAL A 47 31.31 -11.66 -18.78
C VAL A 47 30.11 -12.24 -18.01
N LEU A 48 30.02 -13.58 -17.89
CA LEU A 48 28.96 -14.22 -17.11
C LEU A 48 29.00 -13.81 -15.63
N LEU A 49 30.20 -13.65 -15.07
CA LEU A 49 30.37 -13.18 -13.69
C LEU A 49 29.88 -11.74 -13.53
N ILE A 50 30.17 -10.85 -14.48
CA ILE A 50 29.67 -9.47 -14.49
C ILE A 50 28.15 -9.46 -14.57
N VAL A 51 27.55 -10.27 -15.45
CA VAL A 51 26.10 -10.37 -15.60
C VAL A 51 25.46 -10.90 -14.31
N ALA A 52 26.08 -11.89 -13.68
CA ALA A 52 25.61 -12.42 -12.39
C ALA A 52 25.73 -11.40 -11.26
N ALA A 53 26.83 -10.62 -11.24
CA ALA A 53 27.03 -9.55 -10.26
C ALA A 53 26.07 -8.36 -10.47
N ALA A 54 25.71 -8.09 -11.71
CA ALA A 54 24.74 -7.04 -12.06
C ALA A 54 23.32 -7.32 -11.54
N ARG A 55 23.04 -8.56 -11.03
CA ARG A 55 21.72 -8.97 -10.51
C ARG A 55 20.60 -8.37 -11.35
N PRO A 56 20.42 -8.77 -12.63
CA PRO A 56 19.33 -8.24 -13.43
C PRO A 56 18.01 -8.61 -12.71
N GLN A 57 17.46 -7.62 -11.99
CA GLN A 57 16.17 -7.77 -11.33
C GLN A 57 15.10 -7.67 -12.43
N TYR A 58 14.75 -8.80 -13.02
CA TYR A 58 13.48 -8.95 -13.70
C TYR A 58 12.38 -9.00 -12.62
N GLY A 59 12.24 -7.92 -11.84
CA GLY A 59 11.14 -7.76 -10.90
C GLY A 59 9.90 -7.47 -11.72
N GLN A 60 8.85 -8.25 -11.51
CA GLN A 60 7.51 -7.71 -11.68
C GLN A 60 7.52 -6.39 -10.89
N LYS A 61 7.23 -5.28 -11.57
CA LYS A 61 6.74 -4.10 -10.86
C LYS A 61 5.54 -4.61 -10.08
N GLU A 62 5.70 -4.85 -8.80
CA GLU A 62 4.56 -4.76 -7.92
C GLU A 62 3.98 -3.38 -8.21
N ASN A 63 2.92 -3.36 -9.01
CA ASN A 63 2.00 -2.26 -8.94
C ASN A 63 1.50 -2.32 -7.50
N THR A 64 2.22 -1.67 -6.60
CA THR A 64 1.62 -1.16 -5.39
C THR A 64 0.54 -0.22 -5.91
N VAL A 65 -0.63 -0.79 -6.17
CA VAL A 65 -1.85 -0.02 -6.17
C VAL A 65 -1.81 0.60 -4.78
N LYS A 66 -1.40 1.86 -4.70
CA LYS A 66 -1.64 2.67 -3.52
C LYS A 66 -3.14 2.57 -3.35
N ARG A 67 -3.60 1.69 -2.47
CA ARG A 67 -4.97 1.71 -2.01
C ARG A 67 -5.08 3.06 -1.31
N GLN A 68 -5.59 4.03 -2.02
CA GLN A 68 -6.05 5.26 -1.40
C GLN A 68 -7.28 4.82 -0.63
N GLY A 69 -7.13 4.72 0.69
CA GLY A 69 -8.25 4.45 1.55
C GLY A 69 -9.35 5.48 1.32
N ILE A 70 -10.60 5.11 1.55
CA ILE A 70 -11.74 6.02 1.44
C ILE A 70 -11.92 6.79 2.76
N GLU A 71 -12.50 7.97 2.67
CA GLU A 71 -12.95 8.76 3.80
C GLU A 71 -14.45 8.50 4.03
N VAL A 72 -14.78 7.84 5.14
CA VAL A 72 -16.15 7.49 5.49
C VAL A 72 -16.64 8.37 6.63
N MET A 73 -17.70 9.14 6.37
CA MET A 73 -18.42 9.88 7.42
C MET A 73 -19.69 9.12 7.77
N VAL A 74 -19.79 8.69 9.02
CA VAL A 74 -20.97 8.02 9.54
C VAL A 74 -21.88 9.04 10.19
N ALA A 75 -23.12 9.16 9.73
CA ALA A 75 -24.17 9.97 10.33
C ALA A 75 -25.13 9.01 11.07
N LEU A 76 -25.11 9.05 12.40
CA LEU A 76 -25.87 8.18 13.27
C LEU A 76 -27.03 8.95 13.93
N ASP A 77 -28.23 8.49 13.70
CA ASP A 77 -29.43 8.96 14.38
C ASP A 77 -29.42 8.54 15.84
N ILE A 78 -29.65 9.51 16.74
CA ILE A 78 -29.74 9.28 18.18
C ILE A 78 -31.06 9.82 18.74
N SER A 79 -32.08 10.00 17.88
CA SER A 79 -33.43 10.37 18.31
C SER A 79 -34.03 9.31 19.22
N ASN A 80 -35.09 9.69 19.95
CA ASN A 80 -35.75 8.79 20.91
C ASN A 80 -36.37 7.55 20.22
N SER A 81 -36.74 7.63 18.93
CA SER A 81 -37.26 6.50 18.17
C SER A 81 -36.23 5.37 18.03
N MET A 82 -34.95 5.70 18.06
CA MET A 82 -33.85 4.72 18.04
C MET A 82 -33.71 3.90 19.34
N LEU A 83 -34.43 4.25 20.39
CA LEU A 83 -34.53 3.43 21.62
C LEU A 83 -35.56 2.30 21.52
N ALA A 84 -36.28 2.19 20.40
CA ALA A 84 -37.25 1.09 20.23
C ALA A 84 -36.55 -0.29 20.31
N GLU A 85 -37.20 -1.20 21.03
CA GLU A 85 -36.69 -2.55 21.30
C GLU A 85 -37.25 -3.61 20.34
N ASP A 86 -37.69 -3.18 19.13
CA ASP A 86 -38.11 -4.10 18.07
C ASP A 86 -36.94 -4.92 17.52
N VAL A 87 -35.70 -4.41 17.72
CA VAL A 87 -34.47 -5.13 17.47
C VAL A 87 -33.64 -5.18 18.74
N ALA A 88 -33.32 -6.36 19.23
CA ALA A 88 -32.60 -6.53 20.50
C ALA A 88 -31.14 -6.07 20.40
N PRO A 89 -30.59 -5.30 21.40
CA PRO A 89 -31.25 -4.80 22.60
C PRO A 89 -32.16 -3.59 22.32
N ASN A 90 -31.79 -2.67 21.42
CA ASN A 90 -32.54 -1.58 20.84
C ASN A 90 -31.89 -1.18 19.50
N ARG A 91 -32.55 -0.36 18.70
CA ARG A 91 -32.05 0.06 17.38
C ARG A 91 -30.69 0.76 17.48
N LEU A 92 -30.51 1.68 18.45
CA LEU A 92 -29.26 2.45 18.63
C LEU A 92 -28.09 1.53 18.98
N ASP A 93 -28.25 0.63 19.96
CA ASP A 93 -27.18 -0.26 20.36
C ASP A 93 -26.84 -1.26 19.26
N ARG A 94 -27.86 -1.68 18.48
CA ARG A 94 -27.64 -2.53 17.31
C ARG A 94 -26.83 -1.80 16.23
N ALA A 95 -27.16 -0.53 15.97
CA ALA A 95 -26.41 0.32 15.04
C ALA A 95 -24.95 0.48 15.48
N LYS A 96 -24.71 0.75 16.76
CA LYS A 96 -23.35 0.82 17.34
C LYS A 96 -22.56 -0.48 17.15
N GLN A 97 -23.19 -1.63 17.40
CA GLN A 97 -22.53 -2.93 17.19
C GLN A 97 -22.17 -3.15 15.71
N MET A 98 -23.06 -2.78 14.79
CA MET A 98 -22.80 -2.88 13.34
C MET A 98 -21.65 -1.96 12.92
N LEU A 99 -21.66 -0.72 13.39
CA LEU A 99 -20.60 0.26 13.14
C LEU A 99 -19.25 -0.19 13.72
N SER A 100 -19.24 -0.72 14.94
CA SER A 100 -18.03 -1.27 15.53
C SER A 100 -17.43 -2.39 14.67
N LYS A 101 -18.26 -3.31 14.16
CA LYS A 101 -17.81 -4.36 13.24
C LYS A 101 -17.35 -3.80 11.88
N MET A 102 -18.00 -2.74 11.38
CA MET A 102 -17.56 -2.06 10.16
C MET A 102 -16.16 -1.49 10.34
N ILE A 103 -15.94 -0.78 11.46
CA ILE A 103 -14.62 -0.20 11.80
C ILE A 103 -13.55 -1.30 11.95
N ASP A 104 -13.89 -2.48 12.49
CA ASP A 104 -12.96 -3.61 12.62
C ASP A 104 -12.47 -4.16 11.27
N ASN A 105 -13.27 -4.00 10.22
CA ASN A 105 -12.92 -4.45 8.87
C ASN A 105 -12.28 -3.38 7.99
N MET A 106 -12.15 -2.15 8.49
CA MET A 106 -11.49 -1.07 7.77
C MET A 106 -9.98 -1.29 7.75
N VAL A 107 -9.36 -1.05 6.59
CA VAL A 107 -7.90 -1.13 6.41
C VAL A 107 -7.50 0.06 5.54
N ASP A 108 -6.65 0.93 6.07
CA ASP A 108 -6.19 2.17 5.42
C ASP A 108 -7.28 3.22 5.14
N ASP A 109 -8.53 2.99 5.59
CA ASP A 109 -9.62 3.92 5.46
C ASP A 109 -9.65 4.91 6.63
N LYS A 110 -10.33 6.05 6.44
CA LYS A 110 -10.56 7.01 7.50
C LYS A 110 -12.03 7.02 7.88
N VAL A 111 -12.32 7.17 9.15
CA VAL A 111 -13.69 7.23 9.67
C VAL A 111 -13.91 8.49 10.48
N GLY A 112 -15.05 9.12 10.28
CA GLY A 112 -15.56 10.20 11.09
C GLY A 112 -16.98 9.90 11.55
N LEU A 113 -17.47 10.60 12.57
CA LEU A 113 -18.76 10.34 13.19
C LEU A 113 -19.51 11.65 13.42
N VAL A 114 -20.67 11.73 12.83
CA VAL A 114 -21.69 12.77 13.06
C VAL A 114 -22.85 12.10 13.80
N VAL A 115 -23.35 12.72 14.83
CA VAL A 115 -24.58 12.32 15.49
C VAL A 115 -25.67 13.37 15.26
N PHE A 116 -26.89 12.92 15.09
CA PHE A 116 -27.99 13.82 14.83
C PHE A 116 -29.30 13.35 15.46
N ALA A 117 -30.16 14.33 15.74
CA ALA A 117 -31.57 14.20 16.12
C ALA A 117 -32.30 15.42 15.57
N GLY A 118 -32.83 16.32 16.37
CA GLY A 118 -33.32 17.63 15.91
C GLY A 118 -32.22 18.58 15.47
N GLU A 119 -30.99 18.34 15.88
CA GLU A 119 -29.77 19.04 15.47
C GLU A 119 -28.69 18.02 15.10
N ALA A 120 -27.63 18.45 14.41
CA ALA A 120 -26.51 17.60 14.02
C ALA A 120 -25.17 18.21 14.41
N PHE A 121 -24.25 17.40 14.90
CA PHE A 121 -22.88 17.84 15.18
C PHE A 121 -21.84 16.72 14.97
N THR A 122 -20.62 17.10 14.70
CA THR A 122 -19.51 16.18 14.49
C THR A 122 -18.99 15.72 15.85
N GLN A 123 -19.22 14.46 16.19
CA GLN A 123 -18.73 13.82 17.39
C GLN A 123 -17.26 13.43 17.26
N LEU A 124 -16.84 12.98 16.07
CA LEU A 124 -15.47 12.62 15.77
C LEU A 124 -15.12 13.12 14.37
N PRO A 125 -14.11 13.99 14.22
CA PRO A 125 -13.56 14.34 12.93
C PRO A 125 -12.95 13.11 12.23
N ILE A 126 -12.76 13.20 10.90
CA ILE A 126 -12.15 12.12 10.11
C ILE A 126 -10.76 11.76 10.64
N THR A 127 -10.59 10.50 11.01
CA THR A 127 -9.36 9.97 11.60
C THR A 127 -9.07 8.54 11.15
N CYS A 128 -7.80 8.12 11.20
CA CYS A 128 -7.37 6.74 11.03
C CYS A 128 -7.33 5.98 12.39
N ASP A 129 -7.61 6.66 13.50
CA ASP A 129 -7.59 6.05 14.84
C ASP A 129 -8.90 5.31 15.14
N TYR A 130 -8.93 4.03 14.78
CA TYR A 130 -10.08 3.17 14.99
C TYR A 130 -10.39 2.90 16.47
N VAL A 131 -9.37 2.97 17.34
CA VAL A 131 -9.55 2.77 18.78
C VAL A 131 -10.35 3.93 19.35
N SER A 132 -9.93 5.16 19.05
CA SER A 132 -10.68 6.36 19.43
C SER A 132 -12.07 6.37 18.81
N ALA A 133 -12.22 5.99 17.54
CA ALA A 133 -13.52 5.93 16.88
C ALA A 133 -14.53 5.00 17.61
N LYS A 134 -14.08 3.82 18.02
CA LYS A 134 -14.92 2.91 18.81
C LYS A 134 -15.22 3.44 20.21
N MET A 135 -14.24 4.10 20.84
CA MET A 135 -14.44 4.71 22.14
C MET A 135 -15.51 5.80 22.08
N PHE A 136 -15.44 6.69 21.10
CA PHE A 136 -16.48 7.72 20.89
C PHE A 136 -17.83 7.09 20.56
N LEU A 137 -17.86 6.07 19.69
CA LEU A 137 -19.10 5.36 19.37
C LEU A 137 -19.80 4.78 20.61
N ASN A 138 -19.05 4.26 21.57
CA ASN A 138 -19.60 3.70 22.81
C ASN A 138 -20.13 4.77 23.76
N THR A 139 -19.62 6.00 23.69
CA THR A 139 -20.10 7.11 24.55
C THR A 139 -21.39 7.75 24.06
N ILE A 140 -21.82 7.43 22.83
CA ILE A 140 -23.03 8.01 22.26
C ILE A 140 -24.26 7.55 23.07
N THR A 141 -25.06 8.52 23.47
CA THR A 141 -26.36 8.32 24.11
C THR A 141 -27.36 9.31 23.53
N PRO A 142 -28.67 9.03 23.56
CA PRO A 142 -29.68 9.96 23.07
C PRO A 142 -29.68 11.31 23.78
N ASN A 143 -29.16 11.36 25.03
CA ASN A 143 -29.10 12.57 25.84
C ASN A 143 -28.02 13.58 25.35
N LEU A 144 -27.21 13.22 24.34
CA LEU A 144 -26.21 14.15 23.78
C LEU A 144 -26.86 15.32 23.05
N ILE A 145 -28.04 15.15 22.50
CA ILE A 145 -28.81 16.16 21.81
C ILE A 145 -30.09 16.41 22.59
N GLN A 146 -30.30 17.68 23.01
CA GLN A 146 -31.52 18.05 23.77
C GLN A 146 -32.73 18.25 22.84
N THR A 147 -32.49 18.74 21.63
CA THR A 147 -33.53 18.97 20.62
C THR A 147 -33.86 17.63 19.96
N GLN A 148 -35.04 17.11 20.26
CA GLN A 148 -35.52 15.86 19.65
C GLN A 148 -36.12 16.14 18.27
N GLY A 149 -36.06 15.18 17.39
CA GLY A 149 -36.47 15.25 16.00
C GLY A 149 -35.51 14.44 15.11
N THR A 150 -35.65 14.52 13.81
CA THR A 150 -34.79 13.79 12.87
C THR A 150 -34.47 14.70 11.70
N ALA A 151 -33.49 15.61 11.90
CA ALA A 151 -33.06 16.59 10.91
C ALA A 151 -32.01 15.97 9.95
N ILE A 152 -32.46 15.15 9.00
CA ILE A 152 -31.60 14.42 8.05
C ILE A 152 -30.83 15.40 7.15
N GLY A 153 -31.48 16.49 6.70
CA GLY A 153 -30.83 17.51 5.86
C GLY A 153 -29.64 18.14 6.55
N THR A 154 -29.82 18.55 7.80
CA THR A 154 -28.76 19.13 8.65
C THR A 154 -27.63 18.11 8.91
N ALA A 155 -27.98 16.85 9.15
CA ALA A 155 -27.00 15.77 9.32
C ALA A 155 -26.11 15.57 8.10
N LEU A 156 -26.70 15.53 6.90
CA LEU A 156 -25.96 15.40 5.64
C LEU A 156 -25.08 16.64 5.39
N GLN A 157 -25.60 17.84 5.63
CA GLN A 157 -24.83 19.08 5.47
C GLN A 157 -23.63 19.13 6.44
N THR A 158 -23.83 18.73 7.70
CA THR A 158 -22.77 18.60 8.69
C THR A 158 -21.74 17.55 8.27
N ALA A 159 -22.18 16.40 7.78
CA ALA A 159 -21.30 15.35 7.28
C ALA A 159 -20.46 15.82 6.10
N ILE A 160 -21.06 16.52 5.14
CA ILE A 160 -20.36 17.07 3.97
C ILE A 160 -19.31 18.11 4.41
N SER A 161 -19.68 19.03 5.30
CA SER A 161 -18.76 20.06 5.79
C SER A 161 -17.62 19.48 6.63
N SER A 162 -17.83 18.35 7.28
CA SER A 162 -16.82 17.64 8.08
C SER A 162 -15.71 16.97 7.26
N PHE A 163 -15.90 16.77 5.94
CA PHE A 163 -14.81 16.33 5.06
C PHE A 163 -13.74 17.40 4.84
N GLY A 164 -14.03 18.67 5.17
CA GLY A 164 -13.12 19.79 4.97
C GLY A 164 -12.89 20.15 3.51
N SER A 165 -12.17 21.25 3.31
CA SER A 165 -11.82 21.78 1.97
C SER A 165 -10.55 21.16 1.38
N LEU A 166 -9.93 20.19 2.04
CA LEU A 166 -8.72 19.53 1.54
C LEU A 166 -9.07 18.75 0.27
N GLU A 167 -8.37 19.04 -0.82
CA GLU A 167 -8.33 18.26 -2.03
C GLU A 167 -7.76 16.87 -1.71
N SER A 168 -8.59 16.01 -1.13
CA SER A 168 -8.25 14.61 -0.93
C SER A 168 -8.55 13.88 -2.24
N GLU A 169 -7.57 13.22 -2.82
CA GLU A 169 -7.79 12.31 -3.96
C GLU A 169 -8.52 11.02 -3.51
N ALA A 170 -8.75 10.84 -2.22
CA ALA A 170 -9.46 9.71 -1.66
C ALA A 170 -10.97 9.78 -1.98
N GLY A 171 -11.57 8.63 -2.25
CA GLY A 171 -13.02 8.52 -2.37
C GLY A 171 -13.70 8.92 -1.05
N ARG A 172 -14.83 9.61 -1.12
CA ARG A 172 -15.62 10.04 0.05
C ARG A 172 -16.96 9.33 0.05
N ALA A 173 -17.38 8.85 1.20
CA ALA A 173 -18.65 8.18 1.39
C ALA A 173 -19.33 8.67 2.67
N ILE A 174 -20.64 8.81 2.63
CA ILE A 174 -21.47 9.08 3.82
C ILE A 174 -22.34 7.86 4.05
N VAL A 175 -22.30 7.34 5.28
CA VAL A 175 -23.17 6.25 5.73
C VAL A 175 -24.19 6.84 6.70
N LEU A 176 -25.43 6.93 6.26
CA LEU A 176 -26.53 7.41 7.08
C LEU A 176 -27.23 6.22 7.74
N ILE A 177 -27.41 6.27 9.06
CA ILE A 177 -28.12 5.29 9.85
C ILE A 177 -29.25 5.99 10.58
N THR A 178 -30.47 5.70 10.21
CA THR A 178 -31.72 6.28 10.76
C THR A 178 -32.82 5.23 10.66
N ASP A 179 -33.87 5.39 11.45
CA ASP A 179 -35.09 4.60 11.33
C ASP A 179 -36.07 5.13 10.26
N GLY A 180 -35.70 6.24 9.63
CA GLY A 180 -36.42 6.78 8.47
C GLY A 180 -37.58 7.72 8.80
N GLU A 181 -37.85 7.99 10.07
CA GLU A 181 -38.87 8.98 10.44
C GLU A 181 -38.25 10.39 10.36
N ASN A 182 -38.59 11.15 9.30
CA ASN A 182 -38.16 12.55 9.16
C ASN A 182 -39.21 13.45 9.84
N HIS A 183 -38.80 14.15 10.89
CA HIS A 183 -39.63 15.12 11.63
C HIS A 183 -39.03 16.54 11.51
N GLU A 184 -38.60 16.92 10.32
CA GLU A 184 -38.39 18.31 10.00
C GLU A 184 -39.77 18.91 9.70
N ASP A 185 -40.27 19.74 10.61
CA ASP A 185 -41.40 20.62 10.32
C ASP A 185 -40.97 21.57 9.21
N ASP A 186 -41.74 21.60 8.11
CA ASP A 186 -41.62 22.52 6.96
C ASP A 186 -41.70 24.01 7.39
#